data_317d759c5868df14c87b5ab611a1fca8
#
_entry.id   317d759c5868df14c87b5ab611a1fca8
#
_cell.length_a   1.000
_cell.length_b   1.000
_cell.length_c   1.000
_cell.angle_alpha   90.00
_cell.angle_beta   90.00
_cell.angle_gamma   90.00
#
_symmetry.space_group_name_H-M   'P 1'
#
loop_
_entity.id
_entity.type
_entity.pdbx_description
1 polymer ?
#
loop_
_entity_poly.entity_id
_entity_poly.type
_entity_poly.pdbx_seq_one_letter_code
_entity_poly.pdbx_strand_id
1 'polypeptide(L)'
;MKKLFFITLLIQFNFIQSDYSTHPRAEYVVNELVNSYDFDEEQIISVLKNAKKQQSIIKRISTPAEFTITWDKYRKLFIEEKRIKNGKSFIKDNLATLERAEREFGVPKEIITAILGVETRYGSIQGKDRVLDSLTT
;
A
#
# COMPACT_ATOMS: atom_id res chain seq x y z
N MET A 1 -4.31 -53.83 34.33
CA MET A 1 -3.77 -52.47 34.23
C MET A 1 -3.51 -52.17 32.75
N LYS A 2 -4.44 -51.45 32.10
CA LYS A 2 -4.32 -51.06 30.69
C LYS A 2 -3.58 -49.72 30.59
N LYS A 3 -2.37 -49.72 30.03
CA LYS A 3 -1.62 -48.49 29.74
C LYS A 3 -2.20 -47.83 28.51
N LEU A 4 -2.82 -46.67 28.70
CA LEU A 4 -3.35 -45.81 27.64
C LEU A 4 -2.15 -45.02 27.06
N PHE A 5 -1.78 -45.33 25.80
CA PHE A 5 -0.75 -44.60 25.06
C PHE A 5 -1.42 -43.37 24.41
N PHE A 6 -1.15 -42.18 24.94
CA PHE A 6 -1.55 -40.93 24.34
C PHE A 6 -0.57 -40.57 23.21
N ILE A 7 -0.99 -40.81 21.96
CA ILE A 7 -0.23 -40.35 20.79
C ILE A 7 -0.60 -38.87 20.58
N THR A 8 0.29 -37.98 21.00
CA THR A 8 0.16 -36.53 20.71
C THR A 8 0.56 -36.30 19.27
N LEU A 9 -0.42 -36.14 18.37
CA LEU A 9 -0.22 -35.79 16.99
C LEU A 9 0.20 -34.30 16.94
N LEU A 10 1.49 -34.02 16.83
CA LEU A 10 2.02 -32.69 16.55
C LEU A 10 1.72 -32.32 15.09
N ILE A 11 0.61 -31.61 14.87
CA ILE A 11 0.32 -30.99 13.58
C ILE A 11 1.30 -29.82 13.44
N GLN A 12 2.36 -30.02 12.66
CA GLN A 12 3.22 -28.93 12.25
C GLN A 12 2.47 -28.11 11.20
N PHE A 13 1.95 -26.95 11.60
CA PHE A 13 1.51 -25.93 10.66
C PHE A 13 2.73 -25.38 9.94
N ASN A 14 3.05 -25.92 8.78
CA ASN A 14 3.94 -25.27 7.85
C ASN A 14 3.24 -24.02 7.33
N PHE A 15 3.58 -22.85 7.89
CA PHE A 15 3.29 -21.59 7.24
C PHE A 15 4.07 -21.57 5.93
N ILE A 16 3.38 -21.78 4.82
CA ILE A 16 3.94 -21.58 3.49
C ILE A 16 4.18 -20.06 3.39
N GLN A 17 5.38 -19.63 3.73
CA GLN A 17 5.85 -18.30 3.47
C GLN A 17 6.02 -18.17 1.96
N SER A 18 5.32 -17.22 1.34
CA SER A 18 5.47 -16.97 -0.10
C SER A 18 6.90 -16.47 -0.33
N ASP A 19 7.73 -17.28 -0.94
CA ASP A 19 9.07 -16.91 -1.38
C ASP A 19 8.96 -16.35 -2.81
N TYR A 20 8.91 -15.05 -2.95
CA TYR A 20 8.81 -14.41 -4.26
C TYR A 20 10.11 -14.45 -5.06
N SER A 21 11.24 -14.82 -4.46
CA SER A 21 12.50 -15.00 -5.20
C SER A 21 12.45 -16.18 -6.17
N THR A 22 11.52 -17.13 -5.93
CA THR A 22 11.29 -18.29 -6.81
C THR A 22 10.15 -18.05 -7.82
N HIS A 23 9.53 -16.87 -7.82
CA HIS A 23 8.47 -16.54 -8.76
C HIS A 23 9.03 -16.46 -10.20
N PRO A 24 8.28 -16.92 -11.24
CA PRO A 24 8.77 -16.91 -12.64
C PRO A 24 9.23 -15.56 -13.18
N ARG A 25 8.76 -14.45 -12.59
CA ARG A 25 9.18 -13.09 -12.96
C ARG A 25 10.28 -12.52 -12.06
N ALA A 26 10.74 -13.23 -11.05
CA ALA A 26 11.77 -12.73 -10.13
C ALA A 26 13.07 -12.40 -10.86
N GLU A 27 13.54 -13.29 -11.72
CA GLU A 27 14.73 -13.10 -12.52
C GLU A 27 14.66 -11.81 -13.36
N TYR A 28 13.52 -11.57 -14.02
CA TYR A 28 13.33 -10.35 -14.80
C TYR A 28 13.44 -9.09 -13.92
N VAL A 29 12.78 -9.08 -12.76
CA VAL A 29 12.81 -7.93 -11.85
C VAL A 29 14.21 -7.70 -11.28
N VAL A 30 14.90 -8.78 -10.89
CA VAL A 30 16.27 -8.70 -10.38
C VAL A 30 17.21 -8.14 -11.44
N ASN A 31 17.18 -8.70 -12.65
CA ASN A 31 18.02 -8.23 -13.76
C ASN A 31 17.76 -6.77 -14.12
N GLU A 32 16.51 -6.34 -14.15
CA GLU A 32 16.15 -4.94 -14.43
C GLU A 32 16.71 -4.00 -13.35
N LEU A 33 16.55 -4.33 -12.07
CA LEU A 33 17.02 -3.49 -10.97
C LEU A 33 18.54 -3.43 -10.89
N VAL A 34 19.22 -4.54 -11.14
CA VAL A 34 20.70 -4.58 -11.15
C VAL A 34 21.25 -3.80 -12.33
N ASN A 35 20.77 -4.07 -13.56
CA ASN A 35 21.37 -3.52 -14.77
C ASN A 35 20.98 -2.05 -15.04
N SER A 36 19.74 -1.67 -14.68
CA SER A 36 19.22 -0.33 -15.01
C SER A 36 19.31 0.66 -13.84
N TYR A 37 19.42 0.16 -12.61
CA TYR A 37 19.36 1.01 -11.41
C TYR A 37 20.47 0.77 -10.39
N ASP A 38 21.46 -0.09 -10.73
CA ASP A 38 22.66 -0.36 -9.90
C ASP A 38 22.34 -0.89 -8.49
N PHE A 39 21.28 -1.69 -8.36
CA PHE A 39 20.95 -2.36 -7.10
C PHE A 39 21.81 -3.60 -6.90
N ASP A 40 22.08 -3.94 -5.64
CA ASP A 40 22.75 -5.18 -5.27
C ASP A 40 21.80 -6.39 -5.43
N GLU A 41 22.23 -7.42 -6.14
CA GLU A 41 21.45 -8.61 -6.47
C GLU A 41 21.02 -9.38 -5.22
N GLU A 42 21.97 -9.63 -4.29
CA GLU A 42 21.70 -10.40 -3.07
C GLU A 42 20.68 -9.68 -2.19
N GLN A 43 20.76 -8.36 -2.12
CA GLN A 43 19.82 -7.53 -1.40
C GLN A 43 18.40 -7.65 -1.98
N ILE A 44 18.25 -7.59 -3.31
CA ILE A 44 16.94 -7.72 -3.97
C ILE A 44 16.37 -9.12 -3.72
N ILE A 45 17.15 -10.17 -3.88
CA ILE A 45 16.73 -11.55 -3.63
C ILE A 45 16.29 -11.71 -2.17
N SER A 46 17.02 -11.16 -1.21
CA SER A 46 16.67 -11.17 0.21
C SER A 46 15.33 -10.46 0.47
N VAL A 47 15.10 -9.31 -0.17
CA VAL A 47 13.85 -8.55 -0.09
C VAL A 47 12.68 -9.37 -0.63
N LEU A 48 12.82 -10.02 -1.79
CA LEU A 48 11.79 -10.85 -2.40
C LEU A 48 11.46 -12.09 -1.56
N LYS A 49 12.45 -12.73 -0.93
CA LYS A 49 12.23 -13.83 0.02
C LYS A 49 11.38 -13.43 1.22
N ASN A 50 11.50 -12.18 1.65
CA ASN A 50 10.79 -11.66 2.83
C ASN A 50 9.44 -11.01 2.48
N ALA A 51 9.05 -10.94 1.22
CA ALA A 51 7.76 -10.42 0.80
C ALA A 51 6.63 -11.42 1.09
N LYS A 52 5.46 -10.92 1.48
CA LYS A 52 4.32 -11.74 1.91
C LYS A 52 3.08 -11.45 1.07
N LYS A 53 2.50 -12.49 0.51
CA LYS A 53 1.21 -12.38 -0.18
C LYS A 53 0.09 -12.01 0.79
N GLN A 54 -0.65 -10.95 0.49
CA GLN A 54 -1.70 -10.39 1.33
C GLN A 54 -3.09 -10.61 0.71
N GLN A 55 -3.79 -11.66 1.14
CA GLN A 55 -5.15 -11.97 0.63
C GLN A 55 -6.14 -10.83 0.89
N SER A 56 -5.96 -10.06 1.96
CA SER A 56 -6.76 -8.88 2.26
C SER A 56 -6.64 -7.79 1.18
N ILE A 57 -5.44 -7.64 0.60
CA ILE A 57 -5.19 -6.69 -0.49
C ILE A 57 -5.91 -7.15 -1.74
N ILE A 58 -5.75 -8.43 -2.12
CA ILE A 58 -6.44 -9.02 -3.28
C ILE A 58 -7.95 -8.80 -3.17
N LYS A 59 -8.53 -9.09 -1.99
CA LYS A 59 -9.96 -8.90 -1.77
C LYS A 59 -10.39 -7.44 -1.95
N ARG A 60 -9.60 -6.47 -1.46
CA ARG A 60 -9.92 -5.04 -1.60
C ARG A 60 -9.88 -4.58 -3.05
N ILE A 61 -8.84 -4.95 -3.81
CA ILE A 61 -8.72 -4.55 -5.22
C ILE A 61 -9.73 -5.25 -6.13
N SER A 62 -10.21 -6.44 -5.75
CA SER A 62 -11.24 -7.17 -6.52
C SER A 62 -12.66 -6.60 -6.35
N THR A 63 -12.88 -5.69 -5.40
CA THR A 63 -14.20 -5.11 -5.11
C THR A 63 -14.06 -3.60 -4.89
N PRO A 64 -13.66 -2.84 -5.91
CA PRO A 64 -13.48 -1.39 -5.78
C PRO A 64 -14.83 -0.69 -5.57
N ALA A 65 -14.81 0.38 -4.75
CA ALA A 65 -16.01 1.12 -4.37
C ALA A 65 -16.74 1.73 -5.57
N GLU A 66 -16.00 2.09 -6.62
CA GLU A 66 -16.52 2.68 -7.86
C GLU A 66 -17.53 1.78 -8.56
N PHE A 67 -17.40 0.46 -8.42
CA PHE A 67 -18.30 -0.51 -9.04
C PHE A 67 -19.43 -1.01 -8.12
N THR A 68 -19.38 -0.63 -6.84
CA THR A 68 -20.28 -1.19 -5.83
C THR A 68 -21.26 -0.18 -5.25
N ILE A 69 -21.03 1.13 -5.44
CA ILE A 69 -21.87 2.18 -4.87
C ILE A 69 -22.27 3.21 -5.94
N THR A 70 -23.42 3.87 -5.71
CA THR A 70 -23.90 4.96 -6.58
C THR A 70 -23.01 6.19 -6.46
N TRP A 71 -23.02 7.06 -7.50
CA TRP A 71 -22.27 8.32 -7.51
C TRP A 71 -22.58 9.21 -6.30
N ASP A 72 -23.83 9.33 -5.89
CA ASP A 72 -24.21 10.13 -4.72
C ASP A 72 -23.56 9.63 -3.43
N LYS A 73 -23.47 8.31 -3.25
CA LYS A 73 -22.80 7.71 -2.10
C LYS A 73 -21.28 7.87 -2.20
N TYR A 74 -20.73 7.62 -3.39
CA TYR A 74 -19.30 7.77 -3.65
C TYR A 74 -18.83 9.21 -3.39
N ARG A 75 -19.53 10.20 -3.95
CA ARG A 75 -19.22 11.61 -3.75
C ARG A 75 -19.18 12.00 -2.26
N LYS A 76 -20.11 11.51 -1.44
CA LYS A 76 -20.16 11.79 0.00
C LYS A 76 -18.96 11.26 0.77
N LEU A 77 -18.23 10.25 0.26
CA LEU A 77 -17.00 9.76 0.89
C LEU A 77 -15.87 10.79 0.85
N PHE A 78 -15.89 11.68 -0.13
CA PHE A 78 -14.82 12.65 -0.37
C PHE A 78 -15.20 14.08 -0.04
N ILE A 79 -16.48 14.47 -0.27
CA ILE A 79 -16.97 15.83 -0.04
C ILE A 79 -17.75 15.88 1.26
N GLU A 80 -17.05 16.07 2.36
CA GLU A 80 -17.57 16.26 3.70
C GLU A 80 -17.05 17.57 4.31
N GLU A 81 -17.86 18.26 5.11
CA GLU A 81 -17.49 19.56 5.71
C GLU A 81 -16.18 19.49 6.51
N LYS A 82 -16.00 18.42 7.27
CA LYS A 82 -14.77 18.20 8.05
C LYS A 82 -13.52 18.15 7.16
N ARG A 83 -13.59 17.48 6.00
CA ARG A 83 -12.47 17.41 5.05
C ARG A 83 -12.19 18.77 4.45
N ILE A 84 -13.25 19.51 4.04
CA ILE A 84 -13.11 20.87 3.49
C ILE A 84 -12.46 21.79 4.53
N LYS A 85 -12.91 21.76 5.78
CA LYS A 85 -12.34 22.55 6.87
C LYS A 85 -10.87 22.21 7.10
N ASN A 86 -10.52 20.93 7.16
CA ASN A 86 -9.15 20.47 7.32
C ASN A 86 -8.26 20.89 6.14
N GLY A 87 -8.79 20.88 4.90
CA GLY A 87 -8.06 21.34 3.72
C GLY A 87 -7.73 22.83 3.77
N LYS A 88 -8.68 23.65 4.21
CA LYS A 88 -8.43 25.10 4.41
C LYS A 88 -7.35 25.33 5.47
N SER A 89 -7.36 24.57 6.56
CA SER A 89 -6.32 24.64 7.60
C SER A 89 -4.97 24.19 7.01
N PHE A 90 -4.96 23.07 6.30
CA PHE A 90 -3.74 22.54 5.68
C PHE A 90 -3.07 23.54 4.73
N ILE A 91 -3.86 24.23 3.89
CA ILE A 91 -3.34 25.29 3.01
C ILE A 91 -2.70 26.40 3.84
N LYS A 92 -3.38 26.86 4.89
CA LYS A 92 -2.88 27.93 5.75
C LYS A 92 -1.54 27.54 6.42
N ASP A 93 -1.49 26.32 6.95
CA ASP A 93 -0.34 25.83 7.73
C ASP A 93 0.87 25.51 6.83
N ASN A 94 0.64 25.23 5.53
CA ASN A 94 1.67 24.86 4.56
C ASN A 94 1.80 25.85 3.38
N LEU A 95 1.32 27.07 3.53
CA LEU A 95 1.17 28.04 2.43
C LEU A 95 2.44 28.22 1.61
N ALA A 96 3.56 28.48 2.26
CA ALA A 96 4.82 28.75 1.58
C ALA A 96 5.31 27.56 0.72
N THR A 97 5.11 26.32 1.23
CA THR A 97 5.48 25.11 0.50
C THR A 97 4.57 24.87 -0.70
N LEU A 98 3.27 25.07 -0.51
CA LEU A 98 2.28 24.89 -1.57
C LEU A 98 2.44 25.94 -2.68
N GLU A 99 2.70 27.21 -2.34
CA GLU A 99 2.99 28.26 -3.32
C GLU A 99 4.28 28.02 -4.08
N ARG A 100 5.31 27.46 -3.43
CA ARG A 100 6.53 27.03 -4.12
C ARG A 100 6.24 25.94 -5.12
N ALA A 101 5.50 24.89 -4.74
CA ALA A 101 5.11 23.81 -5.64
C ALA A 101 4.26 24.34 -6.82
N GLU A 102 3.31 25.25 -6.55
CA GLU A 102 2.49 25.89 -7.59
C GLU A 102 3.37 26.64 -8.61
N ARG A 103 4.35 27.41 -8.15
CA ARG A 103 5.28 28.12 -9.05
C ARG A 103 6.20 27.21 -9.84
N GLU A 104 6.66 26.12 -9.23
CA GLU A 104 7.63 25.20 -9.83
C GLU A 104 6.98 24.24 -10.84
N PHE A 105 5.78 23.72 -10.51
CA PHE A 105 5.11 22.69 -11.29
C PHE A 105 3.86 23.17 -12.02
N GLY A 106 3.42 24.40 -11.83
CA GLY A 106 2.24 24.96 -12.49
C GLY A 106 0.90 24.37 -12.03
N VAL A 107 0.87 23.63 -10.93
CA VAL A 107 -0.35 23.02 -10.38
C VAL A 107 -0.90 23.89 -9.25
N PRO A 108 -2.15 24.38 -9.31
CA PRO A 108 -2.75 25.20 -8.25
C PRO A 108 -2.69 24.50 -6.89
N LYS A 109 -2.34 25.24 -5.85
CA LYS A 109 -2.20 24.72 -4.48
C LYS A 109 -3.49 24.09 -3.94
N GLU A 110 -4.66 24.54 -4.40
CA GLU A 110 -5.94 23.98 -4.08
C GLU A 110 -6.10 22.54 -4.62
N ILE A 111 -5.59 22.30 -5.83
CA ILE A 111 -5.60 20.96 -6.47
C ILE A 111 -4.64 20.02 -5.74
N ILE A 112 -3.43 20.48 -5.45
CA ILE A 112 -2.46 19.69 -4.65
C ILE A 112 -3.08 19.29 -3.31
N THR A 113 -3.69 20.26 -2.63
CA THR A 113 -4.35 20.03 -1.33
C THR A 113 -5.54 19.08 -1.44
N ALA A 114 -6.36 19.20 -2.49
CA ALA A 114 -7.49 18.32 -2.70
C ALA A 114 -7.05 16.86 -2.88
N ILE A 115 -6.01 16.62 -3.66
CA ILE A 115 -5.42 15.28 -3.85
C ILE A 115 -4.93 14.73 -2.51
N LEU A 116 -4.15 15.49 -1.74
CA LEU A 116 -3.70 15.08 -0.40
C LEU A 116 -4.86 14.78 0.55
N GLY A 117 -5.95 15.53 0.42
CA GLY A 117 -7.18 15.30 1.19
C GLY A 117 -7.89 14.01 0.83
N VAL A 118 -7.91 13.63 -0.45
CA VAL A 118 -8.51 12.37 -0.94
C VAL A 118 -7.65 11.19 -0.53
N GLU A 119 -6.35 11.23 -0.79
CA GLU A 119 -5.44 10.11 -0.62
C GLU A 119 -5.18 9.76 0.86
N THR A 120 -4.90 10.76 1.67
CA THR A 120 -4.38 10.52 3.03
C THR A 120 -5.09 11.31 4.12
N ARG A 121 -6.17 12.04 3.81
CA ARG A 121 -6.78 13.03 4.72
C ARG A 121 -5.74 13.99 5.30
N TYR A 122 -4.92 14.57 4.41
CA TYR A 122 -3.83 15.50 4.76
C TYR A 122 -2.76 14.85 5.65
N GLY A 123 -2.35 13.61 5.33
CA GLY A 123 -1.37 12.84 6.08
C GLY A 123 -1.88 12.16 7.35
N SER A 124 -3.18 12.32 7.70
CA SER A 124 -3.74 11.70 8.91
C SER A 124 -3.98 10.20 8.75
N ILE A 125 -4.12 9.71 7.54
CA ILE A 125 -4.34 8.29 7.23
C ILE A 125 -3.20 7.81 6.34
N GLN A 126 -2.45 6.84 6.86
CA GLN A 126 -1.41 6.14 6.12
C GLN A 126 -1.82 4.70 5.90
N GLY A 127 -1.32 4.09 4.82
CA GLY A 127 -1.51 2.67 4.57
C GLY A 127 -0.95 1.82 5.72
N LYS A 128 -1.61 0.71 6.02
CA LYS A 128 -1.18 -0.23 7.07
C LYS A 128 -0.37 -1.39 6.51
N ASP A 129 -0.51 -1.62 5.22
CA ASP A 129 0.18 -2.72 4.54
C ASP A 129 1.61 -2.27 4.18
N ARG A 130 2.56 -3.17 4.32
CA ARG A 130 3.93 -2.92 3.88
C ARG A 130 3.94 -2.76 2.36
N VAL A 131 4.59 -1.71 1.85
CA VAL A 131 4.60 -1.38 0.41
C VAL A 131 5.09 -2.56 -0.43
N LEU A 132 6.17 -3.21 0.00
CA LEU A 132 6.71 -4.40 -0.67
C LEU A 132 5.65 -5.49 -0.82
N ASP A 133 4.96 -5.84 0.28
CA ASP A 133 3.91 -6.86 0.27
C ASP A 133 2.74 -6.47 -0.64
N SER A 134 2.40 -5.18 -0.69
CA SER A 134 1.36 -4.67 -1.58
C SER A 134 1.73 -4.77 -3.06
N LEU A 135 2.98 -4.50 -3.41
CA LEU A 135 3.47 -4.53 -4.79
C LEU A 135 3.73 -5.96 -5.29
N THR A 136 4.06 -6.88 -4.40
CA THR A 136 4.32 -8.29 -4.75
C THR A 136 3.06 -9.15 -4.71
N THR A 137 1.96 -8.68 -4.12
CA THR A 137 0.68 -9.41 -4.03
C THR A 137 -0.13 -9.31 -5.31
#